data_4473c3ea7370e749d4badbc36c5615c7
#
_entry.id   4473c3ea7370e749d4badbc36c5615c7
#
_cell.length_a   1.000
_cell.length_b   1.000
_cell.length_c   1.000
_cell.angle_alpha   90.00
_cell.angle_beta   90.00
_cell.angle_gamma   90.00
#
_symmetry.space_group_name_H-M   'P 1'
#
loop_
_entity.id
_entity.type
_entity.pdbx_description
1 polymer ?
#
loop_
_entity_poly.entity_id
_entity_poly.type
_entity_poly.pdbx_seq_one_letter_code
_entity_poly.pdbx_strand_id
1 'polypeptide(L)'
;KVILKAVKFSTKLHLIFCKPYHFVTFNPQRKQPILTHKKRAMPITIQGDREFENIPSINNKALRINLNQNIYGTFAEIGAGQETVRHFFRAGGASGTIAKAMSAYDKDFSDAVYGVEHDHRYVTEARLKKMLAHETNLLENRISREKHPNKIYFTYANTVATIDFAKKYKGHGW
;
A
#
# COMPACT_ATOMS: atom_id res chain seq x y z
N LYS A 1 12.89 -0.17 -11.92
CA LYS A 1 11.63 0.41 -12.43
C LYS A 1 10.77 0.76 -11.22
N VAL A 2 10.59 2.05 -11.00
CA VAL A 2 9.77 2.58 -9.89
C VAL A 2 8.30 2.42 -10.28
N ILE A 3 7.55 1.70 -9.47
CA ILE A 3 6.10 1.58 -9.67
C ILE A 3 5.48 2.83 -9.04
N LEU A 4 4.94 3.71 -9.89
CA LEU A 4 4.16 4.85 -9.47
C LEU A 4 2.78 4.34 -9.04
N LYS A 5 2.46 4.45 -7.76
CA LYS A 5 1.10 4.22 -7.27
C LYS A 5 0.38 5.56 -7.23
N ALA A 6 -0.65 5.72 -8.04
CA ALA A 6 -1.41 6.95 -8.10
C ALA A 6 -2.39 7.06 -6.92
N VAL A 7 -2.21 8.08 -6.11
CA VAL A 7 -3.19 8.47 -5.09
C VAL A 7 -3.89 9.72 -5.57
N LYS A 8 -5.19 9.65 -5.85
CA LYS A 8 -5.97 10.81 -6.27
C LYS A 8 -6.44 11.58 -5.04
N PHE A 9 -5.88 12.75 -4.82
CA PHE A 9 -6.43 13.72 -3.87
C PHE A 9 -7.36 14.69 -4.61
N SER A 10 -8.46 15.06 -3.95
CA SER A 10 -9.53 15.88 -4.53
C SER A 10 -9.11 17.30 -4.92
N THR A 11 -7.90 17.76 -4.61
CA THR A 11 -7.45 19.13 -4.90
C THR A 11 -5.97 19.32 -5.23
N LYS A 12 -5.09 18.33 -5.07
CA LYS A 12 -3.71 18.37 -5.59
C LYS A 12 -3.08 16.97 -5.56
N LEU A 13 -2.41 16.60 -6.64
CA LEU A 13 -1.68 15.35 -6.79
C LEU A 13 -0.37 15.41 -6.00
N HIS A 14 -0.22 14.59 -4.97
CA HIS A 14 1.08 14.36 -4.32
C HIS A 14 1.49 12.90 -4.52
N LEU A 15 2.64 12.72 -5.14
CA LEU A 15 3.22 11.41 -5.40
C LEU A 15 3.97 10.92 -4.14
N ILE A 16 3.60 9.77 -3.64
CA ILE A 16 4.33 9.09 -2.58
C ILE A 16 5.11 7.93 -3.20
N PHE A 17 6.45 8.00 -3.15
CA PHE A 17 7.33 6.96 -3.66
C PHE A 17 7.51 5.84 -2.65
N CYS A 18 7.24 4.60 -3.07
CA CYS A 18 7.65 3.40 -2.33
C CYS A 18 8.73 2.64 -3.12
N LYS A 19 9.84 2.31 -2.45
CA LYS A 19 10.91 1.45 -3.00
C LYS A 19 10.46 -0.02 -3.06
N PRO A 20 11.06 -0.85 -3.95
CA PRO A 20 10.65 -2.24 -4.17
C PRO A 20 10.95 -3.14 -2.96
N TYR A 21 10.05 -4.07 -2.69
CA TYR A 21 10.16 -5.06 -1.62
C TYR A 21 11.15 -6.18 -2.01
N HIS A 22 11.99 -6.57 -1.06
CA HIS A 22 12.71 -7.84 -1.10
C HIS A 22 11.79 -8.95 -0.58
N PHE A 23 11.61 -10.00 -1.37
CA PHE A 23 10.96 -11.24 -0.94
C PHE A 23 11.87 -11.98 0.02
N VAL A 24 11.37 -12.24 1.23
CA VAL A 24 12.00 -13.19 2.17
C VAL A 24 11.27 -14.52 2.04
N THR A 25 11.96 -15.53 1.52
CA THR A 25 11.47 -16.91 1.53
C THR A 25 11.58 -17.49 2.93
N PHE A 26 10.46 -17.94 3.47
CA PHE A 26 10.39 -18.59 4.78
C PHE A 26 10.79 -20.06 4.63
N ASN A 27 11.90 -20.47 5.27
CA ASN A 27 12.31 -21.86 5.38
C ASN A 27 11.97 -22.36 6.80
N PRO A 28 11.04 -23.31 6.97
CA PRO A 28 10.54 -23.71 8.29
C PRO A 28 11.46 -24.65 9.10
N GLN A 29 12.69 -24.91 8.68
CA GLN A 29 13.56 -25.91 9.30
C GLN A 29 14.86 -25.33 9.91
N ARG A 30 14.83 -24.20 10.60
CA ARG A 30 16.00 -23.77 11.37
C ARG A 30 15.65 -23.56 12.85
N LYS A 31 16.03 -24.53 13.67
CA LYS A 31 16.14 -24.34 15.13
C LYS A 31 17.24 -23.32 15.38
N GLN A 32 16.91 -22.20 16.00
CA GLN A 32 17.88 -21.17 16.39
C GLN A 32 18.58 -21.58 17.70
N PRO A 33 19.90 -21.47 17.79
CA PRO A 33 20.61 -21.57 19.07
C PRO A 33 20.41 -20.30 19.88
N ILE A 34 20.16 -20.47 21.17
CA ILE A 34 20.06 -19.39 22.15
C ILE A 34 21.45 -18.77 22.32
N LEU A 35 21.64 -17.56 21.83
CA LEU A 35 22.86 -16.78 22.06
C LEU A 35 22.73 -15.93 23.32
N THR A 36 23.48 -16.27 24.34
CA THR A 36 23.69 -15.42 25.52
C THR A 36 24.58 -14.23 25.14
N HIS A 37 24.05 -13.03 25.19
CA HIS A 37 24.79 -11.81 24.89
C HIS A 37 25.72 -11.39 26.02
N LYS A 38 27.02 -11.53 25.81
CA LYS A 38 28.03 -10.78 26.55
C LYS A 38 28.29 -9.46 25.81
N LYS A 39 27.87 -8.33 26.44
CA LYS A 39 28.12 -6.99 25.90
C LYS A 39 29.61 -6.69 25.87
N ARG A 40 30.17 -6.47 24.69
CA ARG A 40 31.47 -5.84 24.50
C ARG A 40 31.26 -4.63 23.59
N ALA A 41 31.35 -3.45 24.20
CA ALA A 41 31.34 -2.19 23.48
C ALA A 41 32.65 -2.01 22.74
N MET A 42 32.59 -1.79 21.42
CA MET A 42 33.72 -1.24 20.65
C MET A 42 33.28 0.15 20.14
N PRO A 43 34.16 1.16 20.28
CA PRO A 43 33.88 2.47 19.68
C PRO A 43 34.18 2.39 18.18
N ILE A 44 33.17 2.54 17.34
CA ILE A 44 33.36 2.78 15.92
C ILE A 44 33.31 4.29 15.70
N THR A 45 34.48 4.90 15.57
CA THR A 45 34.60 6.27 15.06
C THR A 45 34.45 6.22 13.56
N ILE A 46 33.32 6.61 13.05
CA ILE A 46 33.13 6.88 11.62
C ILE A 46 33.05 8.39 11.48
N GLN A 47 34.17 9.02 11.13
CA GLN A 47 34.18 10.35 10.56
C GLN A 47 33.75 10.24 9.09
N GLY A 48 32.66 10.88 8.76
CA GLY A 48 32.15 10.97 7.41
C GLY A 48 30.80 11.65 7.45
N ASP A 49 30.79 12.98 7.28
CA ASP A 49 29.62 13.84 7.19
C ASP A 49 28.76 13.43 5.99
N ARG A 50 27.89 12.45 6.20
CA ARG A 50 26.66 12.30 5.44
C ARG A 50 25.53 12.43 6.43
N GLU A 51 24.85 13.57 6.40
CA GLU A 51 23.50 13.67 6.94
C GLU A 51 22.68 12.56 6.30
N PHE A 52 22.54 11.44 6.98
CA PHE A 52 21.49 10.48 6.67
C PHE A 52 20.20 11.22 6.98
N GLU A 53 19.55 11.76 5.95
CA GLU A 53 18.17 12.20 6.06
C GLU A 53 17.42 11.13 6.85
N ASN A 54 16.85 11.52 7.96
CA ASN A 54 16.16 10.62 8.89
C ASN A 54 14.84 10.22 8.26
N ILE A 55 14.90 9.32 7.24
CA ILE A 55 13.73 8.87 6.50
C ILE A 55 12.83 8.10 7.48
N PRO A 56 11.63 8.60 7.79
CA PRO A 56 10.76 7.94 8.74
C PRO A 56 10.47 6.50 8.30
N SER A 57 10.41 5.57 9.26
CA SER A 57 10.03 4.18 8.99
C SER A 57 8.62 4.11 8.36
N ILE A 58 8.31 3.01 7.68
CA ILE A 58 6.97 2.79 7.09
C ILE A 58 5.88 2.94 8.16
N ASN A 59 6.08 2.38 9.34
CA ASN A 59 5.14 2.51 10.45
C ASN A 59 4.95 3.97 10.89
N ASN A 60 6.03 4.73 11.01
CA ASN A 60 5.95 6.14 11.38
C ASN A 60 5.21 6.96 10.32
N LYS A 61 5.43 6.68 9.04
CA LYS A 61 4.69 7.33 7.94
C LYS A 61 3.20 7.01 8.00
N ALA A 62 2.85 5.74 8.17
CA ALA A 62 1.46 5.29 8.29
C ALA A 62 0.79 5.90 9.53
N LEU A 63 1.47 5.89 10.68
CA LEU A 63 0.95 6.47 11.92
C LEU A 63 0.70 7.98 11.78
N ARG A 64 1.61 8.72 11.15
CA ARG A 64 1.41 10.16 10.91
C ARG A 64 0.17 10.45 10.07
N ILE A 65 -0.12 9.61 9.08
CA ILE A 65 -1.35 9.73 8.28
C ILE A 65 -2.57 9.36 9.12
N ASN A 66 -2.51 8.25 9.88
CA ASN A 66 -3.61 7.81 10.73
C ASN A 66 -4.00 8.83 11.80
N LEU A 67 -3.03 9.54 12.34
CA LEU A 67 -3.27 10.57 13.36
C LEU A 67 -3.75 11.90 12.78
N ASN A 68 -3.74 12.06 11.46
CA ASN A 68 -4.26 13.26 10.81
C ASN A 68 -5.78 13.15 10.64
N GLN A 69 -6.52 13.80 11.51
CA GLN A 69 -7.98 13.78 11.53
C GLN A 69 -8.63 14.33 10.25
N ASN A 70 -7.90 15.07 9.43
CA ASN A 70 -8.42 15.62 8.19
C ASN A 70 -8.32 14.66 7.00
N ILE A 71 -7.59 13.56 7.11
CA ILE A 71 -7.42 12.58 6.04
C ILE A 71 -8.37 11.41 6.22
N TYR A 72 -9.14 11.09 5.19
CA TYR A 72 -10.11 9.99 5.22
C TYR A 72 -10.23 9.32 3.86
N GLY A 73 -10.18 8.01 3.80
CA GLY A 73 -10.20 7.38 2.49
C GLY A 73 -10.35 5.87 2.47
N THR A 74 -10.26 5.33 1.26
CA THR A 74 -10.48 3.92 0.97
C THR A 74 -9.26 3.30 0.28
N PHE A 75 -9.08 2.01 0.52
CA PHE A 75 -8.08 1.17 -0.13
C PHE A 75 -8.75 0.05 -0.91
N ALA A 76 -8.27 -0.21 -2.13
CA ALA A 76 -8.63 -1.37 -2.94
C ALA A 76 -7.36 -2.05 -3.46
N GLU A 77 -7.09 -3.24 -3.00
CA GLU A 77 -5.88 -3.99 -3.32
C GLU A 77 -6.24 -5.31 -4.00
N ILE A 78 -5.94 -5.41 -5.31
CA ILE A 78 -6.31 -6.54 -6.14
C ILE A 78 -5.09 -7.38 -6.51
N GLY A 79 -5.25 -8.70 -6.41
CA GLY A 79 -4.20 -9.66 -6.70
C GLY A 79 -3.15 -9.73 -5.59
N ALA A 80 -1.87 -9.78 -5.94
CA ALA A 80 -0.78 -10.05 -5.00
C ALA A 80 -0.30 -8.83 -4.20
N GLY A 81 -0.87 -7.64 -4.42
CA GLY A 81 -0.39 -6.38 -3.83
C GLY A 81 -1.06 -6.00 -2.51
N GLN A 82 -1.50 -6.93 -1.68
CA GLN A 82 -2.36 -6.70 -0.50
C GLN A 82 -1.57 -6.36 0.77
N GLU A 83 -0.65 -5.41 0.68
CA GLU A 83 0.26 -5.07 1.77
C GLU A 83 0.12 -3.62 2.26
N THR A 84 -0.36 -2.70 1.43
CA THR A 84 -0.29 -1.27 1.74
C THR A 84 -1.17 -0.92 2.92
N VAL A 85 -2.44 -1.28 2.89
CA VAL A 85 -3.38 -0.97 3.98
C VAL A 85 -2.98 -1.66 5.29
N ARG A 86 -2.33 -2.81 5.22
CA ARG A 86 -1.85 -3.54 6.40
C ARG A 86 -0.86 -2.73 7.24
N HIS A 87 -0.01 -1.90 6.61
CA HIS A 87 0.88 -1.00 7.34
C HIS A 87 0.12 0.04 8.16
N PHE A 88 -1.00 0.55 7.64
CA PHE A 88 -1.85 1.49 8.37
C PHE A 88 -2.52 0.83 9.58
N PHE A 89 -3.06 -0.38 9.41
CA PHE A 89 -3.66 -1.11 10.53
C PHE A 89 -2.63 -1.48 11.61
N ARG A 90 -1.44 -1.90 11.22
CA ARG A 90 -0.35 -2.23 12.16
C ARG A 90 0.18 -1.02 12.91
N ALA A 91 0.20 0.14 12.29
CA ALA A 91 0.64 1.37 12.94
C ALA A 91 -0.34 1.86 14.02
N GLY A 92 -1.60 1.43 13.97
CA GLY A 92 -2.65 1.87 14.88
C GLY A 92 -3.27 3.22 14.51
N GLY A 93 -4.34 3.60 15.20
CA GLY A 93 -5.03 4.88 14.99
C GLY A 93 -5.77 5.01 13.66
N ALA A 94 -6.00 3.92 12.92
CA ALA A 94 -6.56 3.94 11.57
C ALA A 94 -8.07 4.21 11.50
N SER A 95 -8.82 4.09 12.60
CA SER A 95 -10.29 4.16 12.60
C SER A 95 -10.84 5.51 12.14
N GLY A 96 -10.10 6.59 12.33
CA GLY A 96 -10.47 7.94 11.88
C GLY A 96 -10.04 8.28 10.46
N THR A 97 -9.24 7.41 9.80
CA THR A 97 -8.60 7.67 8.51
C THR A 97 -9.02 6.68 7.44
N ILE A 98 -9.16 5.39 7.78
CA ILE A 98 -9.51 4.35 6.82
C ILE A 98 -11.01 4.08 6.86
N ALA A 99 -11.71 4.53 5.84
CA ALA A 99 -13.15 4.28 5.69
C ALA A 99 -13.44 2.81 5.35
N LYS A 100 -12.65 2.26 4.43
CA LYS A 100 -12.81 0.92 3.89
C LYS A 100 -11.48 0.40 3.37
N ALA A 101 -11.23 -0.88 3.56
CA ALA A 101 -10.20 -1.63 2.86
C ALA A 101 -10.87 -2.81 2.14
N MET A 102 -10.67 -2.91 0.84
CA MET A 102 -11.17 -3.98 0.00
C MET A 102 -10.01 -4.72 -0.61
N SER A 103 -10.09 -6.03 -0.60
CA SER A 103 -9.07 -6.94 -1.09
C SER A 103 -9.75 -8.05 -1.87
N ALA A 104 -9.31 -8.31 -3.08
CA ALA A 104 -9.76 -9.43 -3.89
C ALA A 104 -8.59 -10.04 -4.66
N TYR A 105 -8.64 -11.33 -4.90
CA TYR A 105 -7.62 -12.07 -5.63
C TYR A 105 -8.19 -12.72 -6.89
N ASP A 106 -9.42 -13.19 -6.81
CA ASP A 106 -10.11 -13.87 -7.89
C ASP A 106 -10.59 -12.91 -8.99
N LYS A 107 -10.50 -13.35 -10.24
CA LYS A 107 -10.90 -12.56 -11.42
C LYS A 107 -12.41 -12.33 -11.45
N ASP A 108 -13.18 -13.39 -11.24
CA ASP A 108 -14.65 -13.32 -11.35
C ASP A 108 -15.21 -12.38 -10.29
N PHE A 109 -14.67 -12.45 -9.07
CA PHE A 109 -15.02 -11.51 -8.02
C PHE A 109 -14.62 -10.08 -8.36
N SER A 110 -13.41 -9.89 -8.91
CA SER A 110 -12.94 -8.58 -9.35
C SER A 110 -13.80 -8.00 -10.48
N ASP A 111 -14.27 -8.85 -11.40
CA ASP A 111 -15.16 -8.47 -12.49
C ASP A 111 -16.56 -8.09 -11.99
N ALA A 112 -17.07 -8.82 -11.01
CA ALA A 112 -18.35 -8.50 -10.37
C ALA A 112 -18.33 -7.11 -9.71
N VAL A 113 -17.18 -6.66 -9.22
CA VAL A 113 -17.04 -5.35 -8.56
C VAL A 113 -16.73 -4.22 -9.56
N TYR A 114 -15.79 -4.44 -10.48
CA TYR A 114 -15.23 -3.38 -11.33
C TYR A 114 -15.59 -3.51 -12.81
N GLY A 115 -16.35 -4.55 -13.19
CA GLY A 115 -16.69 -4.87 -14.56
C GLY A 115 -15.62 -5.71 -15.27
N VAL A 116 -16.04 -6.36 -16.34
CA VAL A 116 -15.20 -7.26 -17.14
C VAL A 116 -14.19 -6.47 -17.97
N GLU A 117 -12.96 -7.01 -18.12
CA GLU A 117 -11.98 -6.50 -19.06
C GLU A 117 -12.04 -7.33 -20.34
N HIS A 118 -12.35 -6.69 -21.47
CA HIS A 118 -12.53 -7.37 -22.77
C HIS A 118 -11.26 -8.05 -23.28
N ASP A 119 -10.09 -7.53 -22.92
CA ASP A 119 -8.79 -8.11 -23.27
C ASP A 119 -8.25 -9.09 -22.21
N HIS A 120 -9.04 -9.39 -21.20
CA HIS A 120 -8.68 -10.24 -20.07
C HIS A 120 -7.39 -9.83 -19.34
N ARG A 121 -7.02 -8.54 -19.43
CA ARG A 121 -5.84 -7.99 -18.75
C ARG A 121 -6.25 -7.17 -17.55
N TYR A 122 -5.97 -7.71 -16.37
CA TYR A 122 -6.40 -7.12 -15.09
C TYR A 122 -5.33 -6.27 -14.41
N VAL A 123 -4.08 -6.35 -14.86
CA VAL A 123 -2.97 -5.56 -14.31
C VAL A 123 -2.58 -4.49 -15.33
N THR A 124 -3.43 -3.49 -15.45
CA THR A 124 -3.32 -2.39 -16.42
C THR A 124 -3.69 -1.06 -15.80
N GLU A 125 -3.22 0.02 -16.42
CA GLU A 125 -3.61 1.38 -16.03
C GLU A 125 -5.12 1.60 -16.18
N ALA A 126 -5.73 1.04 -17.25
CA ALA A 126 -7.17 1.14 -17.48
C ALA A 126 -7.96 0.52 -16.33
N ARG A 127 -7.58 -0.69 -15.90
CA ARG A 127 -8.18 -1.36 -14.73
C ARG A 127 -8.02 -0.53 -13.47
N LEU A 128 -6.82 -0.01 -13.21
CA LEU A 128 -6.57 0.84 -12.06
C LEU A 128 -7.46 2.08 -12.05
N LYS A 129 -7.66 2.73 -13.19
CA LYS A 129 -8.56 3.89 -13.32
C LYS A 129 -10.01 3.54 -13.02
N LYS A 130 -10.50 2.38 -13.48
CA LYS A 130 -11.85 1.88 -13.15
C LYS A 130 -12.00 1.66 -11.64
N MET A 131 -11.03 1.01 -11.03
CA MET A 131 -11.02 0.78 -9.58
C MET A 131 -11.05 2.11 -8.80
N LEU A 132 -10.18 3.05 -9.14
CA LEU A 132 -10.15 4.37 -8.50
C LEU A 132 -11.46 5.12 -8.65
N ALA A 133 -12.07 5.11 -9.84
CA ALA A 133 -13.34 5.77 -10.09
C ALA A 133 -14.47 5.13 -9.26
N HIS A 134 -14.56 3.80 -9.27
CA HIS A 134 -15.57 3.06 -8.52
C HIS A 134 -15.46 3.34 -7.01
N GLU A 135 -14.27 3.22 -6.46
CA GLU A 135 -14.03 3.38 -5.02
C GLU A 135 -14.23 4.83 -4.56
N THR A 136 -13.86 5.81 -5.40
CA THR A 136 -14.12 7.23 -5.11
C THR A 136 -15.62 7.52 -5.08
N ASN A 137 -16.35 7.05 -6.10
CA ASN A 137 -17.81 7.24 -6.16
C ASN A 137 -18.52 6.56 -4.98
N LEU A 138 -18.08 5.34 -4.63
CA LEU A 138 -18.63 4.62 -3.49
C LEU A 138 -18.39 5.35 -2.17
N LEU A 139 -17.20 5.90 -1.96
CA LEU A 139 -16.86 6.67 -0.78
C LEU A 139 -17.71 7.96 -0.71
N GLU A 140 -17.76 8.72 -1.79
CA GLU A 140 -18.48 10.00 -1.85
C GLU A 140 -20.00 9.83 -1.69
N ASN A 141 -20.56 8.75 -2.26
CA ASN A 141 -22.00 8.45 -2.11
C ASN A 141 -22.37 7.96 -0.69
N ARG A 142 -21.45 7.33 0.02
CA ARG A 142 -21.69 6.79 1.37
C ARG A 142 -21.41 7.82 2.47
N ILE A 143 -20.40 8.64 2.28
CA ILE A 143 -19.93 9.62 3.26
C ILE A 143 -20.06 11.00 2.63
N SER A 144 -21.12 11.71 3.01
CA SER A 144 -21.38 13.06 2.49
C SER A 144 -20.25 14.03 2.89
N ARG A 145 -19.71 14.76 1.91
CA ARG A 145 -18.74 15.84 2.14
C ARG A 145 -19.34 16.98 2.97
N GLU A 146 -20.64 17.19 2.88
CA GLU A 146 -21.35 18.21 3.65
C GLU A 146 -21.27 17.97 5.16
N LYS A 147 -21.30 16.68 5.56
CA LYS A 147 -21.13 16.30 6.97
C LYS A 147 -19.68 16.37 7.45
N HIS A 148 -18.73 16.39 6.52
CA HIS A 148 -17.30 16.36 6.81
C HIS A 148 -16.53 17.37 5.94
N PRO A 149 -16.84 18.67 6.01
CA PRO A 149 -16.29 19.69 5.10
C PRO A 149 -14.77 19.84 5.21
N ASN A 150 -14.19 19.51 6.36
CA ASN A 150 -12.75 19.62 6.61
C ASN A 150 -11.96 18.33 6.26
N LYS A 151 -12.64 17.28 5.80
CA LYS A 151 -12.00 16.02 5.44
C LYS A 151 -11.45 16.05 4.01
N ILE A 152 -10.20 15.67 3.87
CA ILE A 152 -9.56 15.40 2.58
C ILE A 152 -9.79 13.92 2.26
N TYR A 153 -10.61 13.64 1.26
CA TYR A 153 -10.88 12.28 0.82
C TYR A 153 -9.79 11.80 -0.13
N PHE A 154 -9.33 10.58 0.08
CA PHE A 154 -8.42 9.90 -0.82
C PHE A 154 -8.94 8.51 -1.21
N THR A 155 -8.54 8.07 -2.38
CA THR A 155 -8.72 6.69 -2.84
C THR A 155 -7.35 6.13 -3.24
N TYR A 156 -7.03 4.99 -2.71
CA TYR A 156 -5.85 4.23 -3.10
C TYR A 156 -6.30 2.93 -3.75
N ALA A 157 -5.71 2.60 -4.90
CA ALA A 157 -5.91 1.30 -5.52
C ALA A 157 -4.59 0.74 -6.05
N ASN A 158 -4.49 -0.57 -6.08
CA ASN A 158 -3.46 -1.28 -6.81
C ASN A 158 -4.01 -2.56 -7.44
N THR A 159 -3.38 -2.99 -8.52
CA THR A 159 -3.60 -4.30 -9.12
C THR A 159 -2.24 -4.91 -9.42
N VAL A 160 -1.97 -6.12 -8.95
CA VAL A 160 -0.64 -6.74 -8.97
C VAL A 160 -0.73 -8.21 -9.37
N ALA A 161 0.11 -8.61 -10.34
CA ALA A 161 0.33 -9.99 -10.71
C ALA A 161 1.70 -10.46 -10.20
N THR A 162 1.77 -11.71 -9.76
CA THR A 162 3.02 -12.41 -9.47
C THR A 162 3.64 -12.97 -10.75
N ILE A 163 4.78 -13.64 -10.62
CA ILE A 163 5.37 -14.41 -11.70
C ILE A 163 4.44 -15.57 -12.08
N ASP A 164 4.32 -15.87 -13.37
CA ASP A 164 3.53 -16.99 -13.84
C ASP A 164 4.21 -18.35 -13.55
N PHE A 165 3.44 -19.44 -13.64
CA PHE A 165 3.94 -20.80 -13.43
C PHE A 165 5.10 -21.17 -14.36
N ALA A 166 5.03 -20.73 -15.61
CA ALA A 166 6.07 -20.98 -16.60
C ALA A 166 7.30 -20.10 -16.42
N LYS A 167 7.28 -19.18 -15.44
CA LYS A 167 8.33 -18.18 -15.18
C LYS A 167 8.70 -17.33 -16.40
N LYS A 168 7.81 -17.26 -17.38
CA LYS A 168 8.00 -16.47 -18.60
C LYS A 168 7.82 -14.97 -18.37
N TYR A 169 6.90 -14.62 -17.48
CA TYR A 169 6.58 -13.22 -17.17
C TYR A 169 6.95 -12.91 -15.74
N LYS A 170 7.63 -11.78 -15.54
CA LYS A 170 7.93 -11.24 -14.21
C LYS A 170 6.65 -10.66 -13.62
N GLY A 171 6.52 -10.71 -12.29
CA GLY A 171 5.48 -9.99 -11.58
C GLY A 171 5.51 -8.50 -11.89
N HIS A 172 4.35 -7.88 -12.01
CA HIS A 172 4.18 -6.46 -12.30
C HIS A 172 2.92 -5.92 -11.63
N GLY A 173 2.79 -4.60 -11.56
CA GLY A 173 1.63 -3.97 -10.92
C GLY A 173 1.44 -2.52 -11.36
N TRP A 174 0.24 -2.07 -11.15
CA TRP A 174 -0.21 -0.68 -11.29
C TRP A 174 -0.81 -0.18 -9.99
#